data_b6e18bb9efc2afc35843ece8b1ac55e6
#
_entry.id   b6e18bb9efc2afc35843ece8b1ac55e6
#
_cell.length_a   1.000
_cell.length_b   1.000
_cell.length_c   1.000
_cell.angle_alpha   90.00
_cell.angle_beta   90.00
_cell.angle_gamma   90.00
#
_symmetry.space_group_name_H-M   'P 1'
#
loop_
_entity.id
_entity.type
_entity.pdbx_description
1 polymer ?
#
loop_
_entity_poly.entity_id
_entity_poly.type
_entity_poly.pdbx_seq_one_letter_code
_entity_poly.pdbx_strand_id
1 'polypeptide(L)'
;MSKFLSARFADLEAYVPGEQPQDMQYVKLNTNESPFPPAPAVLEAVNALEISRLNLYPDPECRALRQKLADFYGVKAENVFLANGSDELLNFFFLAFC
;
A
#
# COMPACT_ATOMS: atom_id res chain seq x y z
N MET A 1 -1.58 2.64 -29.37
CA MET A 1 -2.59 3.10 -28.40
C MET A 1 -3.78 2.16 -28.43
N SER A 2 -4.38 1.83 -27.30
CA SER A 2 -5.54 0.93 -27.27
C SER A 2 -6.79 1.65 -27.82
N LYS A 3 -7.54 0.99 -28.71
CA LYS A 3 -8.82 1.52 -29.24
C LYS A 3 -9.92 1.66 -28.17
N PHE A 4 -9.68 1.12 -26.98
CA PHE A 4 -10.61 1.17 -25.85
C PHE A 4 -10.25 2.28 -24.85
N LEU A 5 -9.14 2.99 -25.06
CA LEU A 5 -8.76 4.09 -24.20
C LEU A 5 -9.68 5.30 -24.48
N SER A 6 -10.22 5.88 -23.42
CA SER A 6 -10.99 7.12 -23.51
C SER A 6 -10.13 8.23 -24.12
N ALA A 7 -10.73 9.08 -24.97
CA ALA A 7 -10.05 10.24 -25.54
C ALA A 7 -9.46 11.17 -24.46
N ARG A 8 -10.08 11.24 -23.28
CA ARG A 8 -9.58 12.01 -22.13
C ARG A 8 -8.17 11.58 -21.68
N PHE A 9 -7.81 10.32 -21.91
CA PHE A 9 -6.53 9.74 -21.48
C PHE A 9 -5.60 9.43 -22.66
N ALA A 10 -5.94 9.95 -23.86
CA ALA A 10 -5.15 9.64 -25.06
C ALA A 10 -3.69 10.08 -24.95
N ASP A 11 -3.43 11.19 -24.25
CA ASP A 11 -2.11 11.80 -24.11
C ASP A 11 -1.39 11.39 -22.79
N LEU A 12 -1.97 10.46 -22.01
CA LEU A 12 -1.33 9.97 -20.81
C LEU A 12 -0.15 9.07 -21.17
N GLU A 13 1.02 9.46 -20.68
CA GLU A 13 2.21 8.60 -20.68
C GLU A 13 2.12 7.56 -19.58
N ALA A 14 2.53 6.34 -19.89
CA ALA A 14 2.59 5.27 -18.89
C ALA A 14 3.66 5.60 -17.84
N TYR A 15 3.33 5.34 -16.58
CA TYR A 15 4.33 5.39 -15.52
C TYR A 15 5.48 4.40 -15.81
N VAL A 16 6.70 4.90 -15.76
CA VAL A 16 7.91 4.07 -15.89
C VAL A 16 8.49 3.85 -14.49
N PRO A 17 8.48 2.63 -13.98
CA PRO A 17 9.10 2.31 -12.69
C PRO A 17 10.59 2.64 -12.71
N GLY A 18 11.16 2.92 -11.54
CA GLY A 18 12.60 3.08 -11.38
C GLY A 18 13.37 1.85 -11.87
N GLU A 19 14.62 2.04 -12.25
CA GLU A 19 15.49 0.97 -12.74
C GLU A 19 15.59 -0.19 -11.74
N GLN A 20 15.43 -1.40 -12.25
CA GLN A 20 15.57 -2.65 -11.49
C GLN A 20 16.47 -3.63 -12.28
N PRO A 21 17.77 -3.34 -12.42
CA PRO A 21 18.67 -4.20 -13.17
C PRO A 21 18.80 -5.58 -12.52
N GLN A 22 18.96 -6.62 -13.33
CA GLN A 22 18.98 -8.03 -12.93
C GLN A 22 20.29 -8.73 -13.27
N ASP A 23 21.24 -8.00 -13.83
CA ASP A 23 22.47 -8.54 -14.39
C ASP A 23 23.55 -8.85 -13.33
N MET A 24 23.46 -8.16 -12.16
CA MET A 24 24.33 -8.41 -11.02
C MET A 24 23.66 -7.96 -9.73
N GLN A 25 24.27 -8.23 -8.60
CA GLN A 25 23.80 -7.73 -7.30
C GLN A 25 24.23 -6.29 -7.10
N TYR A 26 23.27 -5.39 -6.99
CA TYR A 26 23.48 -3.97 -6.73
C TYR A 26 23.16 -3.60 -5.27
N VAL A 27 23.76 -2.51 -4.82
CA VAL A 27 23.28 -1.83 -3.61
C VAL A 27 22.12 -0.93 -4.02
N LYS A 28 20.91 -1.33 -3.68
CA LYS A 28 19.69 -0.62 -4.05
C LYS A 28 19.47 0.60 -3.15
N LEU A 29 19.47 1.80 -3.75
CA LEU A 29 19.27 3.07 -3.05
C LEU A 29 18.06 3.86 -3.57
N ASN A 30 17.26 3.26 -4.47
CA ASN A 30 16.05 3.85 -5.03
C ASN A 30 14.80 3.31 -4.33
N THR A 31 13.64 3.93 -4.62
CA THR A 31 12.29 3.53 -4.18
C THR A 31 12.04 3.56 -2.66
N ASN A 32 12.97 4.11 -1.87
CA ASN A 32 12.85 4.26 -0.41
C ASN A 32 12.50 2.97 0.35
N GLU A 33 12.99 1.84 -0.13
CA GLU A 33 12.79 0.55 0.56
C GLU A 33 13.56 0.51 1.89
N SER A 34 12.96 -0.11 2.90
CA SER A 34 13.65 -0.36 4.16
C SER A 34 14.75 -1.41 3.95
N PRO A 35 15.99 -1.17 4.39
CA PRO A 35 17.05 -2.18 4.36
C PRO A 35 16.88 -3.27 5.43
N PHE A 36 15.94 -3.08 6.35
CA PHE A 36 15.70 -4.01 7.44
C PHE A 36 14.51 -4.92 7.14
N PRO A 37 14.62 -6.22 7.38
CA PRO A 37 13.48 -7.13 7.28
C PRO A 37 12.44 -6.81 8.37
N PRO A 38 11.20 -7.32 8.22
CA PRO A 38 10.19 -7.22 9.26
C PRO A 38 10.69 -7.83 10.58
N ALA A 39 10.21 -7.29 11.71
CA ALA A 39 10.53 -7.84 13.02
C ALA A 39 10.11 -9.32 13.12
N PRO A 40 10.86 -10.18 13.87
CA PRO A 40 10.51 -11.59 14.00
C PRO A 40 9.07 -11.85 14.44
N ALA A 41 8.54 -11.06 15.37
CA ALA A 41 7.15 -11.16 15.81
C ALA A 41 6.13 -10.92 14.69
N VAL A 42 6.45 -10.11 13.69
CA VAL A 42 5.59 -9.90 12.51
C VAL A 42 5.59 -11.16 11.64
N LEU A 43 6.75 -11.75 11.42
CA LEU A 43 6.87 -12.99 10.63
C LEU A 43 6.14 -14.16 11.29
N GLU A 44 6.25 -14.28 12.62
CA GLU A 44 5.52 -15.29 13.40
C GLU A 44 3.99 -15.09 13.29
N ALA A 45 3.51 -13.85 13.45
CA ALA A 45 2.09 -13.54 13.36
C ALA A 45 1.51 -13.85 11.98
N VAL A 46 2.21 -13.48 10.91
CA VAL A 46 1.79 -13.76 9.52
C VAL A 46 1.75 -15.27 9.27
N ASN A 47 2.73 -16.02 9.73
CA ASN A 47 2.80 -17.46 9.49
C ASN A 47 1.81 -18.28 10.33
N ALA A 48 1.47 -17.84 11.56
CA ALA A 48 0.70 -18.64 12.50
C ALA A 48 -0.83 -18.47 12.37
N LEU A 49 -1.33 -17.27 12.13
CA LEU A 49 -2.76 -16.95 12.25
C LEU A 49 -3.43 -16.55 10.94
N GLU A 50 -2.74 -15.80 10.10
CA GLU A 50 -3.39 -15.15 8.95
C GLU A 50 -3.54 -16.09 7.75
N ILE A 51 -2.59 -17.02 7.55
CA ILE A 51 -2.64 -17.96 6.41
C ILE A 51 -3.89 -18.86 6.47
N SER A 52 -4.28 -19.30 7.67
CA SER A 52 -5.47 -20.15 7.85
C SER A 52 -6.79 -19.45 7.56
N ARG A 53 -6.79 -18.13 7.42
CA ARG A 53 -7.98 -17.30 7.22
C ARG A 53 -8.00 -16.57 5.87
N LEU A 54 -7.04 -16.83 4.99
CA LEU A 54 -6.98 -16.19 3.67
C LEU A 54 -8.19 -16.45 2.77
N ASN A 55 -8.99 -17.44 3.08
CA ASN A 55 -10.24 -17.73 2.39
C ASN A 55 -11.42 -16.87 2.84
N LEU A 56 -11.24 -16.03 3.86
CA LEU A 56 -12.27 -15.16 4.40
C LEU A 56 -12.08 -13.72 3.92
N TYR A 57 -13.17 -12.98 3.80
CA TYR A 57 -13.08 -11.54 3.58
C TYR A 57 -12.51 -10.85 4.82
N PRO A 58 -11.62 -9.86 4.63
CA PRO A 58 -11.13 -9.04 5.73
C PRO A 58 -12.24 -8.12 6.27
N ASP A 59 -12.02 -7.54 7.45
CA ASP A 59 -12.85 -6.43 7.95
C ASP A 59 -12.70 -5.22 7.00
N PRO A 60 -13.76 -4.82 6.26
CA PRO A 60 -13.66 -3.76 5.26
C PRO A 60 -13.31 -2.39 5.87
N GLU A 61 -13.53 -2.20 7.16
CA GLU A 61 -13.22 -0.96 7.87
C GLU A 61 -11.89 -1.02 8.63
N CYS A 62 -11.22 -2.17 8.64
CA CYS A 62 -9.97 -2.40 9.39
C CYS A 62 -10.02 -1.88 10.84
N ARG A 63 -11.13 -2.09 11.54
CA ARG A 63 -11.44 -1.45 12.84
C ARG A 63 -10.36 -1.66 13.89
N ALA A 64 -9.86 -2.88 14.00
CA ALA A 64 -8.83 -3.22 14.97
C ALA A 64 -7.52 -2.46 14.72
N LEU A 65 -7.10 -2.34 13.45
CA LEU A 65 -5.89 -1.61 13.08
C LEU A 65 -6.07 -0.10 13.23
N ARG A 66 -7.23 0.42 12.80
CA ARG A 66 -7.56 1.84 12.96
C ARG A 66 -7.53 2.27 14.43
N GLN A 67 -8.11 1.47 15.33
CA GLN A 67 -8.09 1.77 16.75
C GLN A 67 -6.67 1.77 17.33
N LYS A 68 -5.87 0.76 17.00
CA LYS A 68 -4.46 0.69 17.45
C LYS A 68 -3.62 1.88 16.97
N LEU A 69 -3.80 2.29 15.71
CA LEU A 69 -3.10 3.46 15.19
C LEU A 69 -3.59 4.75 15.84
N ALA A 70 -4.89 4.88 16.06
CA ALA A 70 -5.46 6.02 16.76
C ALA A 70 -4.89 6.15 18.17
N ASP A 71 -4.85 5.06 18.92
CA ASP A 71 -4.27 5.02 20.27
C ASP A 71 -2.77 5.36 20.24
N PHE A 72 -2.04 4.84 19.27
CA PHE A 72 -0.60 5.09 19.12
C PHE A 72 -0.28 6.56 18.81
N TYR A 73 -1.08 7.20 17.94
CA TYR A 73 -0.88 8.59 17.54
C TYR A 73 -1.63 9.60 18.42
N GLY A 74 -2.44 9.15 19.38
CA GLY A 74 -3.23 10.03 20.25
C GLY A 74 -4.34 10.78 19.50
N VAL A 75 -4.94 10.15 18.49
CA VAL A 75 -6.05 10.69 17.69
C VAL A 75 -7.28 9.79 17.83
N LYS A 76 -8.42 10.19 17.28
CA LYS A 76 -9.60 9.33 17.25
C LYS A 76 -9.53 8.34 16.06
N ALA A 77 -10.16 7.18 16.17
CA ALA A 77 -10.20 6.19 15.11
C ALA A 77 -10.80 6.73 13.79
N GLU A 78 -11.75 7.67 13.89
CA GLU A 78 -12.33 8.36 12.73
C GLU A 78 -11.35 9.29 11.99
N ASN A 79 -10.24 9.66 12.60
CA ASN A 79 -9.18 10.44 12.00
C ASN A 79 -8.11 9.57 11.30
N VAL A 80 -8.28 8.24 11.31
CA VAL A 80 -7.36 7.30 10.68
C VAL A 80 -8.02 6.73 9.43
N PHE A 81 -7.41 6.96 8.28
CA PHE A 81 -7.79 6.35 7.02
C PHE A 81 -6.71 5.36 6.57
N LEU A 82 -7.13 4.17 6.17
CA LEU A 82 -6.24 3.12 5.71
C LEU A 82 -6.48 2.85 4.23
N ALA A 83 -5.40 2.68 3.49
CA ALA A 83 -5.42 2.39 2.06
C ALA A 83 -4.28 1.45 1.68
N ASN A 84 -4.33 0.89 0.49
CA ASN A 84 -3.29 0.01 -0.03
C ASN A 84 -2.16 0.84 -0.67
N GLY A 85 -1.38 1.46 0.19
CA GLY A 85 -0.29 2.35 -0.20
C GLY A 85 -0.73 3.81 -0.42
N SER A 86 0.27 4.68 -0.63
CA SER A 86 0.05 6.12 -0.77
C SER A 86 -0.70 6.50 -2.05
N ASP A 87 -0.50 5.76 -3.12
CA ASP A 87 -1.09 6.09 -4.43
C ASP A 87 -2.61 5.97 -4.40
N GLU A 88 -3.13 4.92 -3.77
CA GLU A 88 -4.56 4.77 -3.56
C GLU A 88 -5.12 5.87 -2.66
N LEU A 89 -4.41 6.19 -1.57
CA LEU A 89 -4.79 7.26 -0.67
C LEU A 89 -4.86 8.62 -1.37
N LEU A 90 -3.85 8.96 -2.15
CA LEU A 90 -3.80 10.20 -2.93
C LEU A 90 -4.92 10.25 -3.98
N ASN A 91 -5.20 9.13 -4.65
CA ASN A 91 -6.30 9.06 -5.58
C ASN A 91 -7.65 9.36 -4.92
N PHE A 92 -7.94 8.74 -3.78
CA PHE A 92 -9.17 9.02 -3.03
C PHE A 92 -9.22 10.46 -2.53
N PHE A 93 -8.09 11.00 -2.08
CA PHE A 93 -8.00 12.40 -1.64
C PHE A 93 -8.37 13.36 -2.77
N PHE A 94 -7.76 13.20 -3.94
CA PHE A 94 -8.07 14.07 -5.10
C PHE A 94 -9.51 13.91 -5.59
N LEU A 95 -10.05 12.71 -5.58
CA LEU A 95 -11.44 12.47 -5.94
C LEU A 95 -12.43 13.12 -4.96
N ALA A 96 -12.08 13.18 -3.68
CA ALA A 96 -12.97 13.69 -2.65
C ALA A 96 -12.89 15.22 -2.49
N PHE A 97 -11.73 15.84 -2.74
CA PHE A 97 -11.47 17.24 -2.39
C PHE A 97 -11.09 18.13 -3.57
N CYS A 98 -10.85 17.59 -4.74
CA CYS A 98 -10.51 18.31 -5.95
C CYS A 98 -11.48 18.02 -7.10
#